data_b66ae4b9cc8c03da59ca01dec8ba2997
#
_entry.id   b66ae4b9cc8c03da59ca01dec8ba2997
#
_cell.length_a   1.000
_cell.length_b   1.000
_cell.length_c   1.000
_cell.angle_alpha   90.00
_cell.angle_beta   90.00
_cell.angle_gamma   90.00
#
_symmetry.space_group_name_H-M   'P 1'
#
loop_
_entity.id
_entity.type
_entity.pdbx_description
1 polymer ?
#
loop_
_entity_poly.entity_id
_entity_poly.type
_entity_poly.pdbx_seq_one_letter_code
_entity_poly.pdbx_strand_id
1 'polypeptide(L)'
;MITADKAWARDLEHIFKYGDKSAPRGMPIVESLGFSSVISMNSPIIRNPIRRLGYKFMAAEAAWILSGKNDVASIKPFSKEISKFSDDGETFFGAYGPKVYEQLTYVISILSQDRDSRQAVINIWRESPPVSKD
;
A
#
# COMPACT_ATOMS: atom_id res chain seq x y z
N MET A 1 13.96 16.81 -5.06
CA MET A 1 12.79 15.91 -4.85
C MET A 1 11.59 16.47 -5.61
N ILE A 2 10.80 15.61 -6.22
CA ILE A 2 9.61 15.99 -7.01
C ILE A 2 8.32 15.60 -6.29
N THR A 3 7.19 16.20 -6.65
CA THR A 3 5.88 15.82 -6.08
C THR A 3 5.46 14.41 -6.55
N ALA A 4 4.56 13.77 -5.83
CA ALA A 4 4.02 12.46 -6.23
C ALA A 4 3.37 12.50 -7.62
N ASP A 5 2.67 13.58 -7.99
CA ASP A 5 2.10 13.76 -9.34
C ASP A 5 3.15 13.74 -10.46
N LYS A 6 4.24 14.49 -10.26
CA LYS A 6 5.33 14.54 -11.26
C LYS A 6 6.08 13.20 -11.32
N ALA A 7 6.30 12.56 -10.17
CA ALA A 7 6.90 11.23 -10.13
C ALA A 7 6.04 10.22 -10.89
N TRP A 8 4.74 10.16 -10.59
CA TRP A 8 3.81 9.25 -11.25
C TRP A 8 3.80 9.41 -12.78
N ALA A 9 3.74 10.64 -13.29
CA ALA A 9 3.76 10.88 -14.74
C ALA A 9 5.08 10.41 -15.39
N ARG A 10 6.22 10.77 -14.79
CA ARG A 10 7.55 10.36 -15.26
C ARG A 10 7.72 8.84 -15.23
N ASP A 11 7.28 8.21 -14.14
CA ASP A 11 7.44 6.78 -13.94
C ASP A 11 6.58 5.97 -14.91
N LEU A 12 5.36 6.43 -15.22
CA LEU A 12 4.53 5.87 -16.29
C LEU A 12 5.19 6.00 -17.67
N GLU A 13 5.72 7.18 -18.00
CA GLU A 13 6.43 7.37 -19.26
C GLU A 13 7.62 6.41 -19.38
N HIS A 14 8.40 6.27 -18.31
CA HIS A 14 9.51 5.33 -18.25
C HIS A 14 9.05 3.87 -18.48
N ILE A 15 8.01 3.43 -17.78
CA ILE A 15 7.49 2.06 -17.90
C ILE A 15 6.99 1.80 -19.33
N PHE A 16 6.22 2.73 -19.92
CA PHE A 16 5.73 2.56 -21.28
C PHE A 16 6.84 2.52 -22.34
N LYS A 17 7.93 3.23 -22.08
CA LYS A 17 9.04 3.32 -23.04
C LYS A 17 10.06 2.20 -22.91
N TYR A 18 10.32 1.73 -21.68
CA TYR A 18 11.43 0.85 -21.38
C TYR A 18 11.03 -0.42 -20.62
N GLY A 19 9.77 -0.56 -20.24
CA GLY A 19 9.30 -1.71 -19.47
C GLY A 19 9.15 -2.96 -20.32
N ASP A 20 9.28 -4.10 -19.67
CA ASP A 20 9.10 -5.42 -20.24
C ASP A 20 7.63 -5.84 -20.19
N LYS A 21 7.20 -6.58 -21.20
CA LYS A 21 5.85 -7.16 -21.22
C LYS A 21 5.84 -8.44 -20.41
N SER A 22 4.88 -8.58 -19.51
CA SER A 22 4.63 -9.80 -18.75
C SER A 22 3.13 -10.06 -18.61
N ALA A 23 2.75 -11.22 -18.08
CA ALA A 23 1.34 -11.59 -17.93
C ALA A 23 1.11 -12.40 -16.65
N PRO A 24 1.38 -11.83 -15.45
CA PRO A 24 1.11 -12.53 -14.20
C PRO A 24 -0.37 -12.86 -14.07
N ARG A 25 -0.67 -14.10 -13.67
CA ARG A 25 -2.05 -14.61 -13.56
C ARG A 25 -2.88 -14.46 -14.86
N GLY A 26 -2.19 -14.42 -16.03
CA GLY A 26 -2.84 -14.25 -17.34
C GLY A 26 -3.26 -12.81 -17.68
N MET A 27 -2.94 -11.84 -16.84
CA MET A 27 -3.26 -10.43 -17.10
C MET A 27 -2.07 -9.72 -17.77
N PRO A 28 -2.20 -9.22 -19.01
CA PRO A 28 -1.11 -8.52 -19.70
C PRO A 28 -0.77 -7.22 -18.97
N ILE A 29 0.50 -7.04 -18.66
CA ILE A 29 1.04 -5.80 -18.06
C ILE A 29 2.34 -5.40 -18.75
N VAL A 30 2.76 -4.16 -18.48
CA VAL A 30 4.12 -3.68 -18.75
C VAL A 30 4.74 -3.29 -17.41
N GLU A 31 5.91 -3.80 -17.10
CA GLU A 31 6.58 -3.57 -15.82
C GLU A 31 8.05 -3.20 -15.99
N SER A 32 8.62 -2.55 -14.99
CA SER A 32 10.05 -2.26 -14.90
C SER A 32 10.55 -2.72 -13.53
N LEU A 33 11.29 -3.82 -13.50
CA LEU A 33 11.83 -4.38 -12.27
C LEU A 33 13.00 -3.54 -11.73
N GLY A 34 13.16 -3.51 -10.41
CA GLY A 34 14.25 -2.76 -9.75
C GLY A 34 14.13 -1.24 -9.89
N PHE A 35 12.98 -0.71 -10.33
CA PHE A 35 12.74 0.71 -10.48
C PHE A 35 12.55 1.39 -9.12
N SER A 36 13.15 2.58 -8.96
CA SER A 36 13.04 3.37 -7.74
C SER A 36 12.63 4.80 -8.06
N SER A 37 11.75 5.35 -7.24
CA SER A 37 11.29 6.73 -7.35
C SER A 37 11.44 7.48 -6.03
N VAL A 38 11.97 8.70 -6.09
CA VAL A 38 12.15 9.57 -4.92
C VAL A 38 11.17 10.73 -5.00
N ILE A 39 10.29 10.82 -4.01
CA ILE A 39 9.26 11.86 -3.91
C ILE A 39 9.45 12.75 -2.69
N SER A 40 8.92 13.97 -2.76
CA SER A 40 8.87 14.88 -1.63
C SER A 40 7.70 14.53 -0.72
N MET A 41 7.97 14.31 0.56
CA MET A 41 6.93 14.08 1.57
C MET A 41 6.08 15.32 1.90
N ASN A 42 6.44 16.50 1.38
CA ASN A 42 5.56 17.68 1.42
C ASN A 42 4.37 17.56 0.43
N SER A 43 4.45 16.64 -0.54
CA SER A 43 3.40 16.39 -1.53
C SER A 43 3.37 14.91 -1.93
N PRO A 44 3.03 14.00 -0.98
CA PRO A 44 3.15 12.56 -1.17
C PRO A 44 1.94 11.93 -1.88
N ILE A 45 0.88 12.70 -2.10
CA ILE A 45 -0.38 12.20 -2.67
C ILE A 45 -0.49 12.60 -4.14
N ILE A 46 -0.82 11.64 -4.99
CA ILE A 46 -1.15 11.88 -6.39
C ILE A 46 -2.52 12.57 -6.46
N ARG A 47 -2.57 13.76 -7.09
CA ARG A 47 -3.80 14.55 -7.26
C ARG A 47 -4.23 14.65 -8.72
N ASN A 48 -3.47 14.06 -9.63
CA ASN A 48 -3.77 14.10 -11.06
C ASN A 48 -5.16 13.49 -11.32
N PRO A 49 -6.10 14.23 -11.94
CA PRO A 49 -7.47 13.76 -12.16
C PRO A 49 -7.55 12.54 -13.09
N ILE A 50 -6.56 12.33 -13.95
CA ILE A 50 -6.48 11.14 -14.82
C ILE A 50 -6.36 9.86 -13.99
N ARG A 51 -5.68 9.92 -12.84
CA ARG A 51 -5.51 8.75 -11.95
C ARG A 51 -6.81 8.33 -11.24
N ARG A 52 -7.76 9.26 -11.07
CA ARG A 52 -9.09 9.00 -10.45
C ARG A 52 -9.01 8.25 -9.11
N LEU A 53 -8.17 8.73 -8.20
CA LEU A 53 -8.04 8.11 -6.87
C LEU A 53 -9.31 8.29 -6.05
N GLY A 54 -9.72 7.22 -5.37
CA GLY A 54 -10.83 7.23 -4.43
C GLY A 54 -10.40 7.77 -3.06
N TYR A 55 -10.24 9.08 -2.90
CA TYR A 55 -9.74 9.69 -1.65
C TYR A 55 -10.53 9.31 -0.40
N LYS A 56 -11.86 9.10 -0.53
CA LYS A 56 -12.69 8.63 0.59
C LYS A 56 -12.27 7.23 1.03
N PHE A 57 -12.04 6.34 0.07
CA PHE A 57 -11.56 5.00 0.35
C PHE A 57 -10.16 5.04 0.96
N MET A 58 -9.22 5.81 0.39
CA MET A 58 -7.85 5.94 0.91
C MET A 58 -7.82 6.42 2.36
N ALA A 59 -8.65 7.41 2.72
CA ALA A 59 -8.73 7.90 4.09
C ALA A 59 -9.33 6.85 5.04
N ALA A 60 -10.38 6.15 4.61
CA ALA A 60 -11.00 5.08 5.37
C ALA A 60 -10.03 3.90 5.58
N GLU A 61 -9.31 3.51 4.54
CA GLU A 61 -8.31 2.44 4.59
C GLU A 61 -7.15 2.79 5.52
N ALA A 62 -6.63 4.02 5.46
CA ALA A 62 -5.60 4.48 6.38
C ALA A 62 -6.07 4.41 7.85
N ALA A 63 -7.28 4.88 8.14
CA ALA A 63 -7.85 4.80 9.48
C ALA A 63 -8.07 3.34 9.92
N TRP A 64 -8.52 2.48 9.01
CA TRP A 64 -8.75 1.06 9.22
C TRP A 64 -7.45 0.32 9.56
N ILE A 65 -6.36 0.56 8.81
CA ILE A 65 -5.03 0.02 9.06
C ILE A 65 -4.50 0.49 10.44
N LEU A 66 -4.54 1.80 10.69
CA LEU A 66 -4.04 2.38 11.96
C LEU A 66 -4.86 1.96 13.18
N SER A 67 -6.10 1.49 12.99
CA SER A 67 -6.93 0.94 14.05
C SER A 67 -6.74 -0.58 14.26
N GLY A 68 -5.78 -1.19 13.59
CA GLY A 68 -5.48 -2.62 13.73
C GLY A 68 -6.55 -3.54 13.14
N LYS A 69 -7.40 -3.04 12.26
CA LYS A 69 -8.53 -3.80 11.72
C LYS A 69 -8.15 -4.68 10.54
N ASN A 70 -8.93 -5.75 10.36
CA ASN A 70 -8.86 -6.66 9.21
C ASN A 70 -10.26 -7.11 8.73
N ASP A 71 -11.33 -6.56 9.29
CA ASP A 71 -12.71 -6.94 8.97
C ASP A 71 -13.21 -6.31 7.66
N VAL A 72 -13.96 -7.08 6.89
CA VAL A 72 -14.60 -6.62 5.64
C VAL A 72 -15.69 -5.60 5.91
N ALA A 73 -16.47 -5.79 6.97
CA ALA A 73 -17.67 -5.00 7.25
C ALA A 73 -17.39 -3.51 7.40
N SER A 74 -16.30 -3.12 8.04
CA SER A 74 -16.00 -1.71 8.30
C SER A 74 -15.38 -0.97 7.11
N ILE A 75 -14.75 -1.67 6.14
CA ILE A 75 -14.15 -1.03 4.96
C ILE A 75 -15.02 -1.12 3.70
N LYS A 76 -15.88 -2.13 3.59
CA LYS A 76 -16.79 -2.35 2.45
C LYS A 76 -17.67 -1.14 2.09
N PRO A 77 -18.19 -0.32 3.03
CA PRO A 77 -18.97 0.87 2.69
C PRO A 77 -18.22 1.89 1.82
N PHE A 78 -16.89 1.88 1.86
CA PHE A 78 -16.05 2.81 1.09
C PHE A 78 -15.58 2.24 -0.26
N SER A 79 -15.59 0.91 -0.42
CA SER A 79 -15.32 0.23 -1.68
C SER A 79 -15.97 -1.15 -1.70
N LYS A 80 -17.03 -1.31 -2.51
CA LYS A 80 -17.72 -2.59 -2.66
C LYS A 80 -16.82 -3.68 -3.25
N GLU A 81 -15.86 -3.29 -4.07
CA GLU A 81 -14.97 -4.22 -4.77
C GLU A 81 -13.95 -4.87 -3.83
N ILE A 82 -13.61 -4.22 -2.72
CA ILE A 82 -12.60 -4.73 -1.80
C ILE A 82 -13.00 -6.10 -1.19
N SER A 83 -14.30 -6.32 -0.99
CA SER A 83 -14.80 -7.59 -0.44
C SER A 83 -14.50 -8.82 -1.30
N LYS A 84 -14.16 -8.63 -2.59
CA LYS A 84 -13.78 -9.71 -3.50
C LYS A 84 -12.43 -10.34 -3.16
N PHE A 85 -11.59 -9.63 -2.40
CA PHE A 85 -10.28 -10.09 -1.97
C PHE A 85 -10.31 -10.88 -0.67
N SER A 86 -11.45 -10.94 0.02
CA SER A 86 -11.62 -11.77 1.20
C SER A 86 -11.94 -13.21 0.79
N ASP A 87 -11.32 -14.18 1.48
CA ASP A 87 -11.55 -15.62 1.25
C ASP A 87 -12.83 -16.11 1.93
N ASP A 88 -13.11 -15.61 3.14
CA ASP A 88 -14.25 -16.01 3.99
C ASP A 88 -15.44 -15.04 3.92
N GLY A 89 -15.24 -13.85 3.32
CA GLY A 89 -16.22 -12.77 3.27
C GLY A 89 -16.29 -11.93 4.57
N GLU A 90 -15.54 -12.26 5.59
CA GLU A 90 -15.56 -11.62 6.90
C GLU A 90 -14.27 -10.87 7.18
N THR A 91 -13.11 -11.45 6.85
CA THR A 91 -11.78 -10.88 7.13
C THR A 91 -10.89 -10.88 5.90
N PHE A 92 -9.81 -10.05 5.96
CA PHE A 92 -8.71 -10.10 5.01
C PHE A 92 -7.50 -10.73 5.68
N PHE A 93 -7.02 -11.81 5.12
CA PHE A 93 -5.87 -12.54 5.64
C PHE A 93 -4.57 -11.74 5.56
N GLY A 94 -4.36 -11.02 4.46
CA GLY A 94 -3.20 -10.16 4.19
C GLY A 94 -3.29 -8.75 4.79
N ALA A 95 -4.36 -8.42 5.52
CA ALA A 95 -4.56 -7.09 6.10
C ALA A 95 -3.35 -6.61 6.92
N TYR A 96 -2.90 -5.40 6.63
CA TYR A 96 -1.75 -4.79 7.32
C TYR A 96 -2.08 -4.31 8.73
N GLY A 97 -3.36 -4.01 8.99
CA GLY A 97 -3.84 -3.39 10.23
C GLY A 97 -3.33 -4.07 11.50
N PRO A 98 -3.61 -5.36 11.74
CA PRO A 98 -3.16 -6.05 12.94
C PRO A 98 -1.65 -5.98 13.13
N LYS A 99 -0.88 -6.20 12.05
CA LYS A 99 0.59 -6.24 12.09
C LYS A 99 1.20 -4.86 12.36
N VAL A 100 0.66 -3.81 11.71
CA VAL A 100 1.12 -2.43 11.91
C VAL A 100 0.80 -1.98 13.34
N TYR A 101 -0.43 -2.22 13.81
CA TYR A 101 -0.90 -1.76 15.10
C TYR A 101 -0.06 -2.31 16.26
N GLU A 102 0.26 -3.59 16.24
CA GLU A 102 1.07 -4.25 17.28
C GLU A 102 2.49 -3.68 17.37
N GLN A 103 3.09 -3.28 16.24
CA GLN A 103 4.47 -2.82 16.17
C GLN A 103 4.62 -1.30 16.29
N LEU A 104 3.55 -0.54 16.02
CA LEU A 104 3.62 0.92 15.88
C LEU A 104 4.09 1.61 17.15
N THR A 105 3.60 1.20 18.32
CA THR A 105 4.01 1.78 19.61
C THR A 105 5.50 1.59 19.86
N TYR A 106 6.04 0.43 19.56
CA TYR A 106 7.47 0.16 19.67
C TYR A 106 8.30 1.06 18.75
N VAL A 107 7.93 1.13 17.47
CA VAL A 107 8.63 1.94 16.46
C VAL A 107 8.62 3.42 16.86
N ILE A 108 7.47 3.96 17.30
CA ILE A 108 7.37 5.34 17.76
C ILE A 108 8.27 5.57 18.98
N SER A 109 8.29 4.65 19.95
CA SER A 109 9.16 4.76 21.14
C SER A 109 10.64 4.79 20.75
N ILE A 110 11.08 3.91 19.88
CA ILE A 110 12.48 3.86 19.40
C ILE A 110 12.86 5.17 18.70
N LEU A 111 12.05 5.63 17.74
CA LEU A 111 12.34 6.87 16.99
C LEU A 111 12.24 8.15 17.84
N SER A 112 11.49 8.11 18.93
CA SER A 112 11.43 9.22 19.89
C SER A 112 12.71 9.35 20.71
N GLN A 113 13.44 8.24 20.91
CA GLN A 113 14.72 8.22 21.63
C GLN A 113 15.89 8.47 20.69
N ASP A 114 15.87 7.83 19.51
CA ASP A 114 16.90 7.94 18.49
C ASP A 114 16.25 7.97 17.10
N ARG A 115 16.27 9.16 16.47
CA ARG A 115 15.68 9.38 15.13
C ARG A 115 16.39 8.60 14.02
N ASP A 116 17.65 8.25 14.22
CA ASP A 116 18.48 7.54 13.24
C ASP A 116 18.53 6.04 13.51
N SER A 117 17.73 5.55 14.45
CA SER A 117 17.69 4.14 14.83
C SER A 117 17.29 3.24 13.66
N ARG A 118 18.08 2.21 13.41
CA ARG A 118 17.82 1.15 12.45
C ARG A 118 16.96 0.00 13.02
N GLN A 119 16.55 0.11 14.28
CA GLN A 119 15.69 -0.88 14.95
C GLN A 119 14.20 -0.56 14.74
N ALA A 120 13.87 0.62 14.24
CA ALA A 120 12.49 1.05 13.96
C ALA A 120 11.98 0.42 12.66
N VAL A 121 11.67 -0.87 12.71
CA VAL A 121 11.21 -1.67 11.57
C VAL A 121 9.79 -2.19 11.83
N ILE A 122 8.91 -2.07 10.84
CA ILE A 122 7.59 -2.72 10.82
C ILE A 122 7.65 -3.86 9.80
N ASN A 123 7.44 -5.10 10.26
CA ASN A 123 7.38 -6.27 9.41
C ASN A 123 5.92 -6.66 9.14
N ILE A 124 5.50 -6.55 7.89
CA ILE A 124 4.14 -6.91 7.45
C ILE A 124 4.07 -8.29 6.79
N TRP A 125 5.20 -8.91 6.46
CA TRP A 125 5.26 -10.23 5.85
C TRP A 125 5.16 -11.36 6.89
N ARG A 126 4.60 -12.48 6.45
CA ARG A 126 4.67 -13.75 7.18
C ARG A 126 5.73 -14.63 6.55
N GLU A 127 6.39 -15.44 7.34
CA GLU A 127 7.44 -16.36 6.89
C GLU A 127 6.90 -17.39 5.88
N SER A 128 5.73 -17.94 6.14
CA SER A 128 5.09 -18.96 5.30
C SER A 128 3.59 -18.67 5.20
N PRO A 129 3.18 -17.71 4.36
CA PRO A 129 1.78 -17.39 4.20
C PRO A 129 1.06 -18.51 3.44
N PRO A 130 -0.16 -18.88 3.83
CA PRO A 130 -1.00 -19.72 2.99
C PRO A 130 -1.38 -18.98 1.68
N VAL A 131 -1.83 -19.72 0.69
CA VAL A 131 -2.41 -19.12 -0.51
C VAL A 131 -3.71 -18.42 -0.14
N SER A 132 -3.83 -17.14 -0.46
CA SER A 132 -5.03 -16.34 -0.24
C SER A 132 -5.31 -15.42 -1.44
N LYS A 133 -6.49 -14.81 -1.47
CA LYS A 133 -6.89 -13.87 -2.54
C LYS A 133 -6.27 -12.48 -2.36
N ASP A 134 -5.90 -12.11 -1.15
CA ASP A 134 -5.36 -10.80 -0.77
C ASP A 134 -3.84 -10.81 -0.52
#